data_5d8ca044af261906b5314295a43f9633
#
_entry.id   5d8ca044af261906b5314295a43f9633
#
_cell.length_a   1.000
_cell.length_b   1.000
_cell.length_c   1.000
_cell.angle_alpha   90.00
_cell.angle_beta   90.00
_cell.angle_gamma   90.00
#
_symmetry.space_group_name_H-M   'P 1'
#
loop_
_entity.id
_entity.type
_entity.pdbx_description
1 polymer ?
#
loop_
_entity_poly.entity_id
_entity_poly.type
_entity_poly.pdbx_seq_one_letter_code
_entity_poly.pdbx_strand_id
1 'polypeptide(L)'
;YAYSWYDFAQAAKNDHYYDPASGTYKGGFVINAEGEKEAIKGRSSFIMKKKVKVYPDTLCWLKDLTYAYNEPFVREYFSHIGYDNYPVVGVNWHQAQAFCNWRTQYFNSNAGVRVQAWRLPNEVEWEYAARGGLSGAKYPWGGPYTRNKKGCFLANFKPLRGNYISDGGFTTVPVGTYEPNGFGL
;
A
#
# COMPACT_ATOMS: atom_id res chain seq x y z
N TYR A 1 -13.41 -0.38 3.74
CA TYR A 1 -14.30 -0.38 4.93
C TYR A 1 -13.42 -0.24 6.16
N ALA A 2 -13.41 0.93 6.81
CA ALA A 2 -12.76 1.13 8.09
C ALA A 2 -13.84 1.16 9.18
N TYR A 3 -13.73 0.26 10.14
CA TYR A 3 -14.45 0.41 11.40
C TYR A 3 -13.71 1.45 12.24
N SER A 4 -14.32 2.56 12.56
CA SER A 4 -13.82 3.46 13.59
C SER A 4 -14.30 2.96 14.95
N TRP A 5 -13.39 2.35 15.70
CA TRP A 5 -13.61 2.02 17.12
C TRP A 5 -13.92 3.26 17.95
N TYR A 6 -13.49 4.43 17.50
CA TYR A 6 -13.74 5.70 18.16
C TYR A 6 -15.23 6.07 18.12
N ASP A 7 -15.88 5.86 16.96
CA ASP A 7 -17.30 6.15 16.81
C ASP A 7 -18.16 5.16 17.58
N PHE A 8 -17.74 3.91 17.69
CA PHE A 8 -18.37 2.89 18.52
C PHE A 8 -18.27 3.25 20.02
N ALA A 9 -17.09 3.73 20.47
CA ALA A 9 -16.88 4.14 21.86
C ALA A 9 -17.65 5.41 22.22
N GLN A 10 -17.81 6.35 21.29
CA GLN A 10 -18.64 7.56 21.43
C GLN A 10 -20.13 7.21 21.48
N ALA A 11 -20.58 6.32 20.63
CA ALA A 11 -21.98 5.84 20.63
C ALA A 11 -22.32 5.11 21.95
N ALA A 12 -21.39 4.32 22.48
CA ALA A 12 -21.55 3.62 23.76
C ALA A 12 -21.60 4.56 24.97
N LYS A 13 -20.99 5.77 24.90
CA LYS A 13 -21.03 6.78 25.97
C LYS A 13 -22.34 7.56 26.06
N ASN A 14 -23.21 7.49 25.04
CA ASN A 14 -24.39 8.33 24.90
C ASN A 14 -25.70 7.56 25.13
N ASP A 15 -25.76 6.63 26.09
CA ASP A 15 -26.94 5.83 26.46
C ASP A 15 -27.63 5.08 25.30
N HIS A 16 -26.85 4.67 24.30
CA HIS A 16 -27.33 3.92 23.16
C HIS A 16 -26.97 2.46 23.35
N TYR A 17 -27.95 1.59 23.30
CA TYR A 17 -27.71 0.17 23.42
C TYR A 17 -28.30 -0.62 22.24
N TYR A 18 -27.64 -1.71 21.95
CA TYR A 18 -28.16 -2.71 21.05
C TYR A 18 -29.18 -3.55 21.81
N ASP A 19 -30.40 -3.58 21.32
CA ASP A 19 -31.44 -4.44 21.85
C ASP A 19 -31.40 -5.80 21.11
N PRO A 20 -30.90 -6.87 21.75
CA PRO A 20 -30.78 -8.17 21.10
C PRO A 20 -32.12 -8.83 20.80
N ALA A 21 -33.20 -8.43 21.49
CA ALA A 21 -34.53 -9.00 21.26
C ALA A 21 -35.18 -8.48 19.97
N SER A 22 -34.95 -7.20 19.65
CA SER A 22 -35.47 -6.58 18.44
C SER A 22 -34.43 -6.54 17.29
N GLY A 23 -33.15 -6.86 17.57
CA GLY A 23 -32.05 -6.75 16.61
C GLY A 23 -31.74 -5.31 16.19
N THR A 24 -32.18 -4.31 16.96
CA THR A 24 -32.06 -2.90 16.58
C THR A 24 -31.25 -2.11 17.60
N TYR A 25 -30.60 -1.04 17.13
CA TYR A 25 -30.00 -0.03 18.00
C TYR A 25 -31.04 1.01 18.38
N LYS A 26 -31.23 1.22 19.67
CA LYS A 26 -32.14 2.25 20.22
C LYS A 26 -31.38 3.51 20.51
N GLY A 27 -31.76 4.60 19.85
CA GLY A 27 -31.19 5.94 20.02
C GLY A 27 -29.84 6.08 19.32
N GLY A 28 -29.35 7.31 19.27
CA GLY A 28 -28.06 7.68 18.73
C GLY A 28 -28.01 8.10 17.28
N PHE A 29 -26.92 8.72 16.98
CA PHE A 29 -26.63 9.16 15.63
C PHE A 29 -25.14 8.91 15.35
N VAL A 30 -24.84 8.70 14.09
CA VAL A 30 -23.47 8.73 13.54
C VAL A 30 -23.32 10.00 12.72
N ILE A 31 -22.09 10.48 12.60
CA ILE A 31 -21.76 11.57 11.70
C ILE A 31 -21.36 10.95 10.38
N ASN A 32 -22.07 11.27 9.29
CA ASN A 32 -21.75 10.78 7.95
C ASN A 32 -20.50 11.48 7.37
N ALA A 33 -20.11 11.09 6.17
CA ALA A 33 -18.93 11.65 5.50
C ALA A 33 -19.05 13.16 5.19
N GLU A 34 -20.26 13.66 5.11
CA GLU A 34 -20.63 15.07 4.88
C GLU A 34 -20.71 15.88 6.18
N GLY A 35 -20.51 15.23 7.36
CA GLY A 35 -20.55 15.88 8.68
C GLY A 35 -21.96 16.01 9.27
N GLU A 36 -22.98 15.40 8.67
CA GLU A 36 -24.35 15.45 9.12
C GLU A 36 -24.68 14.30 10.10
N LYS A 37 -25.64 14.56 10.99
CA LYS A 37 -26.13 13.55 11.96
C LYS A 37 -27.11 12.60 11.28
N GLU A 38 -26.80 11.33 11.24
CA GLU A 38 -27.66 10.27 10.73
C GLU A 38 -28.05 9.31 11.84
N ALA A 39 -29.34 8.96 11.94
CA ALA A 39 -29.84 8.03 12.95
C ALA A 39 -29.23 6.62 12.75
N ILE A 40 -28.87 5.97 13.85
CA ILE A 40 -28.35 4.60 13.83
C ILE A 40 -29.45 3.64 13.46
N LYS A 41 -29.36 3.00 12.29
CA LYS A 41 -30.32 2.00 11.77
C LYS A 41 -29.83 0.57 11.95
N GLY A 42 -28.62 0.40 12.47
CA GLY A 42 -27.99 -0.89 12.65
C GLY A 42 -26.49 -0.86 12.38
N ARG A 43 -25.88 -2.02 12.25
CA ARG A 43 -24.44 -2.17 12.03
C ARG A 43 -23.92 -1.39 10.80
N SER A 44 -24.73 -1.28 9.76
CA SER A 44 -24.39 -0.55 8.53
C SER A 44 -24.14 0.94 8.75
N SER A 45 -24.75 1.54 9.79
CA SER A 45 -24.55 2.96 10.14
C SER A 45 -23.12 3.27 10.63
N PHE A 46 -22.39 2.25 11.08
CA PHE A 46 -20.99 2.40 11.51
C PHE A 46 -19.97 2.11 10.39
N ILE A 47 -20.45 1.85 9.18
CA ILE A 47 -19.59 1.54 8.02
C ILE A 47 -19.42 2.80 7.19
N MET A 48 -18.28 3.44 7.30
CA MET A 48 -17.93 4.56 6.41
C MET A 48 -17.58 4.05 5.01
N LYS A 49 -18.32 4.51 4.01
CA LYS A 49 -18.01 4.30 2.59
C LYS A 49 -17.29 5.51 2.07
N LYS A 50 -16.05 5.37 1.67
CA LYS A 50 -15.25 6.45 1.09
C LYS A 50 -14.98 6.15 -0.39
N LYS A 51 -15.26 7.12 -1.26
CA LYS A 51 -14.79 7.07 -2.64
C LYS A 51 -13.30 7.38 -2.66
N VAL A 52 -12.50 6.49 -3.22
CA VAL A 52 -11.05 6.66 -3.36
C VAL A 52 -10.72 6.82 -4.84
N LYS A 53 -10.02 7.90 -5.19
CA LYS A 53 -9.45 8.05 -6.52
C LYS A 53 -8.31 7.05 -6.66
N VAL A 54 -8.48 6.05 -7.54
CA VAL A 54 -7.52 4.93 -7.66
C VAL A 54 -6.34 5.25 -8.57
N TYR A 55 -6.49 6.22 -9.50
CA TYR A 55 -5.40 6.58 -10.39
C TYR A 55 -4.26 7.28 -9.64
N PRO A 56 -2.99 6.91 -9.90
CA PRO A 56 -1.84 7.52 -9.24
C PRO A 56 -1.73 9.03 -9.46
N ASP A 57 -1.01 9.72 -8.58
CA ASP A 57 -0.59 11.10 -8.81
C ASP A 57 0.51 11.12 -9.86
N THR A 58 0.16 11.42 -11.10
CA THR A 58 1.09 11.48 -12.24
C THR A 58 2.06 12.65 -12.16
N LEU A 59 1.82 13.61 -11.26
CA LEU A 59 2.71 14.76 -11.03
C LEU A 59 3.74 14.53 -9.92
N CYS A 60 3.82 13.29 -9.39
CA CYS A 60 4.77 12.97 -8.32
C CYS A 60 6.22 13.26 -8.74
N TRP A 61 6.61 12.93 -9.95
CA TRP A 61 7.94 13.22 -10.50
C TRP A 61 8.25 14.73 -10.63
N LEU A 62 7.24 15.53 -10.95
CA LEU A 62 7.39 16.98 -11.02
C LEU A 62 7.67 17.59 -9.65
N LYS A 63 7.02 17.06 -8.60
CA LYS A 63 7.21 17.54 -7.22
C LYS A 63 8.59 17.18 -6.67
N ASP A 64 9.05 15.95 -6.94
CA ASP A 64 10.30 15.44 -6.38
C ASP A 64 11.56 15.96 -7.11
N LEU A 65 11.45 16.28 -8.40
CA LEU A 65 12.57 16.67 -9.27
C LEU A 65 12.34 18.03 -9.93
N THR A 66 11.90 19.02 -9.15
CA THR A 66 11.45 20.34 -9.64
C THR A 66 12.47 21.07 -10.53
N TYR A 67 13.77 20.84 -10.31
CA TYR A 67 14.86 21.52 -11.02
C TYR A 67 15.65 20.61 -11.97
N ALA A 68 15.17 19.36 -12.19
CA ALA A 68 15.85 18.41 -13.05
C ALA A 68 15.12 18.22 -14.38
N TYR A 69 15.86 17.85 -15.43
CA TYR A 69 15.28 17.41 -16.70
C TYR A 69 14.73 16.00 -16.53
N ASN A 70 13.48 15.91 -16.08
CA ASN A 70 12.76 14.66 -15.80
C ASN A 70 11.57 14.43 -16.75
N GLU A 71 11.59 15.05 -17.91
CA GLU A 71 10.53 15.00 -18.93
C GLU A 71 10.04 13.57 -19.21
N PRO A 72 10.89 12.55 -19.42
CA PRO A 72 10.42 11.18 -19.66
C PRO A 72 9.63 10.62 -18.48
N PHE A 73 10.06 10.86 -17.24
CA PHE A 73 9.34 10.41 -16.06
C PHE A 73 8.00 11.13 -15.87
N VAL A 74 7.98 12.45 -16.13
CA VAL A 74 6.76 13.26 -15.97
C VAL A 74 5.71 12.90 -17.03
N ARG A 75 6.11 12.72 -18.26
CA ARG A 75 5.18 12.55 -19.39
C ARG A 75 4.85 11.10 -19.68
N GLU A 76 5.83 10.19 -19.54
CA GLU A 76 5.75 8.85 -20.12
C GLU A 76 5.73 7.72 -19.09
N TYR A 77 6.09 7.97 -17.82
CA TYR A 77 6.20 6.91 -16.82
C TYR A 77 4.93 6.06 -16.65
N PHE A 78 3.76 6.67 -16.80
CA PHE A 78 2.46 6.00 -16.64
C PHE A 78 1.83 5.55 -17.96
N SER A 79 2.44 5.83 -19.09
CA SER A 79 1.82 5.60 -20.40
C SER A 79 2.71 4.86 -21.40
N HIS A 80 4.04 4.93 -21.25
CA HIS A 80 4.96 4.36 -22.22
C HIS A 80 5.36 2.93 -21.84
N ILE A 81 5.33 2.00 -22.78
CA ILE A 81 5.65 0.57 -22.62
C ILE A 81 7.02 0.32 -21.98
N GLY A 82 7.97 1.23 -22.15
CA GLY A 82 9.30 1.15 -21.53
C GLY A 82 9.27 1.12 -20.00
N TYR A 83 8.17 1.56 -19.37
CA TYR A 83 7.98 1.57 -17.92
C TYR A 83 7.03 0.48 -17.40
N ASP A 84 6.56 -0.44 -18.25
CA ASP A 84 5.62 -1.49 -17.84
C ASP A 84 6.15 -2.38 -16.71
N ASN A 85 7.47 -2.58 -16.65
CA ASN A 85 8.12 -3.37 -15.61
C ASN A 85 8.67 -2.53 -14.46
N TYR A 86 8.34 -1.26 -14.40
CA TYR A 86 8.73 -0.38 -13.29
C TYR A 86 7.66 -0.38 -12.19
N PRO A 87 8.04 -0.14 -10.93
CA PRO A 87 7.08 -0.08 -9.83
C PRO A 87 6.14 1.11 -9.99
N VAL A 88 4.87 0.94 -9.65
CA VAL A 88 3.94 2.06 -9.59
C VAL A 88 4.37 3.07 -8.52
N VAL A 89 4.32 4.35 -8.86
CA VAL A 89 4.61 5.49 -7.97
C VAL A 89 3.41 6.42 -7.86
N GLY A 90 3.45 7.40 -6.97
CA GLY A 90 2.37 8.36 -6.81
C GLY A 90 1.09 7.76 -6.22
N VAL A 91 1.17 6.64 -5.50
CA VAL A 91 0.04 5.98 -4.83
C VAL A 91 0.13 6.15 -3.33
N ASN A 92 -1.01 6.37 -2.69
CA ASN A 92 -1.13 6.40 -1.24
C ASN A 92 -1.66 5.07 -0.69
N TRP A 93 -1.63 4.92 0.63
CA TRP A 93 -2.07 3.72 1.32
C TRP A 93 -3.52 3.31 1.00
N HIS A 94 -4.44 4.27 0.91
CA HIS A 94 -5.85 3.98 0.56
C HIS A 94 -5.99 3.44 -0.87
N GLN A 95 -5.20 3.96 -1.80
CA GLN A 95 -5.16 3.47 -3.17
C GLN A 95 -4.59 2.05 -3.24
N ALA A 96 -3.52 1.77 -2.49
CA ALA A 96 -2.96 0.42 -2.39
C ALA A 96 -3.96 -0.58 -1.78
N GLN A 97 -4.68 -0.19 -0.74
CA GLN A 97 -5.77 -1.01 -0.19
C GLN A 97 -6.92 -1.23 -1.18
N ALA A 98 -7.31 -0.17 -1.91
CA ALA A 98 -8.35 -0.29 -2.93
C ALA A 98 -7.94 -1.28 -4.04
N PHE A 99 -6.66 -1.26 -4.43
CA PHE A 99 -6.10 -2.25 -5.36
C PHE A 99 -6.18 -3.68 -4.82
N CYS A 100 -5.82 -3.92 -3.56
CA CYS A 100 -5.94 -5.23 -2.93
C CYS A 100 -7.40 -5.74 -2.96
N ASN A 101 -8.37 -4.88 -2.65
CA ASN A 101 -9.79 -5.21 -2.71
C ASN A 101 -10.24 -5.53 -4.13
N TRP A 102 -9.86 -4.70 -5.10
CA TRP A 102 -10.16 -4.94 -6.51
C TRP A 102 -9.57 -6.27 -6.98
N ARG A 103 -8.28 -6.53 -6.69
CA ARG A 103 -7.62 -7.77 -7.08
C ARG A 103 -8.31 -9.01 -6.48
N THR A 104 -8.75 -8.93 -5.23
CA THR A 104 -9.52 -10.01 -4.59
C THR A 104 -10.81 -10.30 -5.35
N GLN A 105 -11.57 -9.27 -5.68
CA GLN A 105 -12.83 -9.40 -6.41
C GLN A 105 -12.61 -9.93 -7.82
N TYR A 106 -11.65 -9.34 -8.53
CA TYR A 106 -11.29 -9.74 -9.88
C TYR A 106 -10.87 -11.22 -9.95
N PHE A 107 -10.03 -11.67 -9.02
CA PHE A 107 -9.56 -13.04 -8.97
C PHE A 107 -10.71 -14.00 -8.65
N ASN A 108 -11.52 -13.71 -7.64
CA ASN A 108 -12.66 -14.53 -7.25
C ASN A 108 -13.73 -14.64 -8.36
N SER A 109 -13.86 -13.61 -9.19
CA SER A 109 -14.82 -13.62 -10.30
C SER A 109 -14.33 -14.43 -11.51
N ASN A 110 -13.02 -14.51 -11.71
CA ASN A 110 -12.46 -15.10 -12.93
C ASN A 110 -11.82 -16.48 -12.72
N ALA A 111 -11.36 -16.81 -11.51
CA ALA A 111 -10.61 -18.06 -11.28
C ALA A 111 -11.46 -19.27 -10.92
N GLY A 112 -12.78 -19.12 -10.72
CA GLY A 112 -13.68 -20.21 -10.30
C GLY A 112 -13.39 -20.77 -8.89
N VAL A 113 -12.38 -20.24 -8.20
CA VAL A 113 -11.96 -20.64 -6.85
C VAL A 113 -11.95 -19.40 -5.97
N ARG A 114 -12.58 -19.51 -4.79
CA ARG A 114 -12.57 -18.43 -3.81
C ARG A 114 -11.24 -18.41 -3.07
N VAL A 115 -10.48 -17.33 -3.24
CA VAL A 115 -9.21 -17.12 -2.54
C VAL A 115 -9.38 -16.21 -1.33
N GLN A 116 -8.43 -16.29 -0.41
CA GLN A 116 -8.33 -15.37 0.71
C GLN A 116 -8.16 -13.92 0.20
N ALA A 117 -8.73 -12.96 0.93
CA ALA A 117 -8.64 -11.56 0.56
C ALA A 117 -7.20 -11.06 0.51
N TRP A 118 -6.83 -10.44 -0.60
CA TRP A 118 -5.58 -9.72 -0.72
C TRP A 118 -5.59 -8.50 0.20
N ARG A 119 -4.49 -8.26 0.87
CA ARG A 119 -4.31 -7.10 1.77
C ARG A 119 -2.85 -6.68 1.78
N LEU A 120 -2.59 -5.49 2.25
CA LEU A 120 -1.21 -5.08 2.54
C LEU A 120 -0.68 -5.92 3.71
N PRO A 121 0.60 -6.31 3.68
CA PRO A 121 1.24 -7.00 4.79
C PRO A 121 1.33 -6.09 6.02
N ASN A 122 1.33 -6.68 7.20
CA ASN A 122 1.75 -5.98 8.39
C ASN A 122 3.29 -5.91 8.48
N GLU A 123 3.81 -5.18 9.45
CA GLU A 123 5.26 -4.98 9.61
C GLU A 123 6.03 -6.31 9.75
N VAL A 124 5.52 -7.22 10.56
CA VAL A 124 6.15 -8.53 10.82
C VAL A 124 6.16 -9.39 9.55
N GLU A 125 5.05 -9.43 8.83
CA GLU A 125 4.95 -10.17 7.57
C GLU A 125 5.89 -9.60 6.51
N TRP A 126 5.96 -8.27 6.44
CA TRP A 126 6.86 -7.58 5.51
C TRP A 126 8.33 -7.86 5.84
N GLU A 127 8.69 -7.76 7.12
CA GLU A 127 10.06 -8.05 7.57
C GLU A 127 10.44 -9.52 7.33
N TYR A 128 9.54 -10.45 7.65
CA TYR A 128 9.74 -11.87 7.39
C TYR A 128 9.99 -12.15 5.90
N ALA A 129 9.16 -11.56 5.04
CA ALA A 129 9.30 -11.69 3.59
C ALA A 129 10.62 -11.08 3.09
N ALA A 130 10.97 -9.87 3.56
CA ALA A 130 12.20 -9.20 3.19
C ALA A 130 13.47 -9.94 3.64
N ARG A 131 13.44 -10.61 4.79
CA ARG A 131 14.59 -11.39 5.30
C ARG A 131 14.88 -12.66 4.50
N GLY A 132 13.92 -13.17 3.74
CA GLY A 132 14.14 -14.33 2.88
C GLY A 132 14.62 -15.58 3.61
N GLY A 133 14.21 -15.79 4.87
CA GLY A 133 14.64 -16.92 5.72
C GLY A 133 15.95 -16.70 6.50
N LEU A 134 16.61 -15.55 6.35
CA LEU A 134 17.85 -15.24 7.06
C LEU A 134 17.56 -14.64 8.45
N SER A 135 17.81 -15.40 9.51
CA SER A 135 17.67 -14.93 10.88
C SER A 135 18.86 -14.05 11.28
N GLY A 136 18.58 -12.87 11.90
CA GLY A 136 19.61 -11.98 12.41
C GLY A 136 20.48 -11.28 11.36
N ALA A 137 20.25 -11.49 10.07
CA ALA A 137 20.99 -10.84 9.00
C ALA A 137 20.64 -9.34 8.92
N LYS A 138 21.67 -8.53 8.64
CA LYS A 138 21.50 -7.08 8.49
C LYS A 138 20.77 -6.71 7.20
N TYR A 139 20.99 -7.48 6.14
CA TYR A 139 20.44 -7.28 4.81
C TYR A 139 19.81 -8.56 4.26
N PRO A 140 18.90 -8.47 3.29
CA PRO A 140 18.24 -9.63 2.66
C PRO A 140 19.19 -10.64 2.03
N TRP A 141 20.36 -10.23 1.62
CA TRP A 141 21.41 -11.07 1.03
C TRP A 141 22.40 -11.64 2.04
N GLY A 142 22.24 -11.41 3.33
CA GLY A 142 22.99 -12.03 4.44
C GLY A 142 24.34 -11.43 4.76
N GLY A 143 25.01 -10.80 3.82
CA GLY A 143 26.33 -10.20 4.03
C GLY A 143 26.25 -8.80 4.67
N PRO A 144 27.35 -8.26 5.22
CA PRO A 144 27.41 -6.94 5.84
C PRO A 144 27.57 -5.79 4.84
N TYR A 145 27.85 -6.11 3.57
CA TYR A 145 28.17 -5.14 2.53
C TYR A 145 26.99 -4.88 1.63
N THR A 146 26.91 -3.67 1.08
CA THR A 146 25.89 -3.24 0.13
C THR A 146 26.28 -3.50 -1.34
N ARG A 147 27.47 -4.02 -1.54
CA ARG A 147 28.03 -4.38 -2.86
C ARG A 147 28.47 -5.83 -2.88
N ASN A 148 28.32 -6.46 -4.04
CA ASN A 148 28.86 -7.81 -4.28
C ASN A 148 30.39 -7.77 -4.53
N LYS A 149 30.99 -8.95 -4.72
CA LYS A 149 32.44 -9.08 -5.00
C LYS A 149 32.90 -8.41 -6.28
N LYS A 150 31.99 -8.14 -7.20
CA LYS A 150 32.25 -7.40 -8.46
C LYS A 150 32.11 -5.89 -8.29
N GLY A 151 31.72 -5.40 -7.11
CA GLY A 151 31.53 -3.98 -6.84
C GLY A 151 30.14 -3.46 -7.18
N CYS A 152 29.21 -4.28 -7.72
CA CYS A 152 27.85 -3.88 -8.04
C CYS A 152 26.99 -3.75 -6.80
N PHE A 153 26.07 -2.80 -6.75
CA PHE A 153 25.09 -2.66 -5.68
C PHE A 153 24.15 -3.85 -5.65
N LEU A 154 23.71 -4.20 -4.44
CA LEU A 154 22.78 -5.32 -4.20
C LEU A 154 21.34 -4.86 -3.99
N ALA A 155 21.11 -3.56 -4.01
CA ALA A 155 19.77 -2.95 -3.92
C ALA A 155 19.81 -1.52 -4.47
N ASN A 156 18.65 -1.00 -4.84
CA ASN A 156 18.47 0.40 -5.21
C ASN A 156 18.30 1.25 -3.93
N PHE A 157 19.34 1.97 -3.55
CA PHE A 157 19.34 2.87 -2.40
C PHE A 157 20.27 4.04 -2.62
N LYS A 158 20.08 5.12 -1.85
CA LYS A 158 20.98 6.28 -1.87
C LYS A 158 22.18 6.02 -0.97
N PRO A 159 23.39 5.79 -1.51
CA PRO A 159 24.60 5.67 -0.70
C PRO A 159 24.96 7.03 -0.07
N LEU A 160 25.63 7.00 1.10
CA LEU A 160 26.06 8.23 1.77
C LEU A 160 27.09 9.01 0.97
N ARG A 161 27.97 8.32 0.24
CA ARG A 161 29.01 8.89 -0.63
C ARG A 161 29.23 8.00 -1.85
N GLY A 162 29.64 8.59 -2.96
CA GLY A 162 30.02 7.88 -4.17
C GLY A 162 29.08 8.08 -5.36
N ASN A 163 29.24 7.27 -6.36
CA ASN A 163 28.42 7.30 -7.58
C ASN A 163 27.07 6.66 -7.32
N TYR A 164 26.00 7.45 -7.28
CA TYR A 164 24.62 7.00 -7.03
C TYR A 164 24.02 6.17 -8.17
N ILE A 165 24.58 6.32 -9.37
CA ILE A 165 24.06 5.71 -10.60
C ILE A 165 24.98 4.62 -11.14
N SER A 166 25.92 4.13 -10.33
CA SER A 166 26.90 3.14 -10.81
C SER A 166 26.26 1.86 -11.38
N ASP A 167 25.06 1.52 -10.94
CA ASP A 167 24.27 0.38 -11.45
C ASP A 167 23.10 0.82 -12.35
N GLY A 168 23.05 2.09 -12.76
CA GLY A 168 21.97 2.66 -13.56
C GLY A 168 20.73 3.08 -12.76
N GLY A 169 20.67 2.82 -11.46
CA GLY A 169 19.51 3.09 -10.61
C GLY A 169 19.58 4.43 -9.90
N PHE A 170 19.17 5.52 -10.56
CA PHE A 170 19.08 6.83 -9.90
C PHE A 170 17.71 7.06 -9.23
N THR A 171 16.65 6.59 -9.84
CA THR A 171 15.27 6.65 -9.37
C THR A 171 14.70 5.24 -9.22
N THR A 172 13.49 4.97 -9.67
CA THR A 172 12.98 3.60 -9.80
C THR A 172 13.74 2.83 -10.88
N VAL A 173 13.82 1.52 -10.69
CA VAL A 173 14.39 0.59 -11.67
C VAL A 173 13.37 -0.50 -11.99
N PRO A 174 13.49 -1.23 -13.11
CA PRO A 174 12.62 -2.35 -13.42
C PRO A 174 12.60 -3.36 -12.28
N VAL A 175 11.45 -3.97 -12.00
CA VAL A 175 11.35 -5.06 -11.01
C VAL A 175 12.23 -6.22 -11.46
N GLY A 176 12.86 -6.91 -10.51
CA GLY A 176 13.79 -8.00 -10.84
C GLY A 176 15.19 -7.56 -11.29
N THR A 177 15.56 -6.28 -11.16
CA THR A 177 16.91 -5.79 -11.50
C THR A 177 17.99 -6.38 -10.57
N TYR A 178 17.64 -6.65 -9.32
CA TYR A 178 18.55 -7.21 -8.32
C TYR A 178 18.24 -8.67 -8.04
N GLU A 179 19.25 -9.39 -7.50
CA GLU A 179 19.09 -10.79 -7.12
C GLU A 179 17.99 -10.96 -6.07
N PRO A 180 17.09 -11.93 -6.24
CA PRO A 180 16.04 -12.20 -5.28
C PRO A 180 16.60 -12.73 -3.95
N ASN A 181 15.87 -12.51 -2.88
CA ASN A 181 16.18 -13.12 -1.58
C ASN A 181 15.82 -14.63 -1.56
N GLY A 182 16.02 -15.30 -0.41
CA GLY A 182 15.75 -16.74 -0.27
C GLY A 182 14.29 -17.16 -0.47
N PHE A 183 13.33 -16.21 -0.54
CA PHE A 183 11.93 -16.47 -0.87
C PHE A 183 11.56 -16.08 -2.31
N GLY A 184 12.53 -15.64 -3.11
CA GLY A 184 12.31 -15.25 -4.49
C GLY A 184 11.77 -13.82 -4.67
N LEU A 185 11.92 -12.97 -3.65
CA LEU A 185 11.45 -11.58 -3.63
C LEU A 185 12.61 -10.61 -3.87
#